data_da3256dd24d97db7e40e4a42870903e7
#
_entry.id   da3256dd24d97db7e40e4a42870903e7
#
_cell.length_a   1.000
_cell.length_b   1.000
_cell.length_c   1.000
_cell.angle_alpha   90.00
_cell.angle_beta   90.00
_cell.angle_gamma   90.00
#
_symmetry.space_group_name_H-M   'P 1'
#
loop_
_entity.id
_entity.type
_entity.pdbx_description
1 polymer ?
#
loop_
_entity_poly.entity_id
_entity_poly.type
_entity_poly.pdbx_seq_one_letter_code
_entity_poly.pdbx_strand_id
1 'polypeptide(L)'
;MKILILSCNTGEGHNSCAKALKIAMERRDITCDIQDTLALVSDELSRRVANAYVSSTQGSLFETVYKIGGFVSDKIDFHQSIIYGVNRLYANTLYEYIRDNAYDAVVCVHLFPAEAMTALRRNEMLRIPTYFVMTDYTCIPFLPETDLDYYIIPHEHLIEEFVEKGVPREKIVPIGIPVDEQKFTTRVPKSQARQQLTES
;
A
#
# COMPACT_ATOMS: atom_id res chain seq x y z
N MET A 1 -5.12 4.63 -21.00
CA MET A 1 -4.72 4.97 -19.63
C MET A 1 -3.88 3.83 -19.10
N LYS A 2 -2.72 4.15 -18.55
CA LYS A 2 -1.77 3.18 -18.00
C LYS A 2 -1.51 3.49 -16.52
N ILE A 3 -1.75 2.55 -15.63
CA ILE A 3 -1.66 2.73 -14.18
C ILE A 3 -0.53 1.88 -13.62
N LEU A 4 0.26 2.47 -12.72
CA LEU A 4 1.25 1.75 -11.93
C LEU A 4 0.68 1.44 -10.54
N ILE A 5 0.67 0.16 -10.16
CA ILE A 5 0.33 -0.29 -8.82
C ILE A 5 1.63 -0.62 -8.09
N LEU A 6 1.91 0.10 -7.02
CA LEU A 6 3.12 -0.06 -6.21
C LEU A 6 2.81 -0.85 -4.94
N SER A 7 3.49 -1.97 -4.80
CA SER A 7 3.43 -2.85 -3.62
C SER A 7 4.82 -3.01 -3.00
N CYS A 8 4.90 -3.73 -1.91
CA CYS A 8 6.14 -4.24 -1.34
C CYS A 8 5.97 -5.71 -1.01
N ASN A 9 7.03 -6.49 -1.16
CA ASN A 9 7.02 -7.93 -0.86
C ASN A 9 7.07 -8.20 0.66
N THR A 10 6.18 -7.54 1.41
CA THR A 10 6.11 -7.62 2.88
C THR A 10 4.92 -8.43 3.38
N GLY A 11 4.20 -9.10 2.51
CA GLY A 11 3.06 -9.96 2.88
C GLY A 11 2.04 -10.13 1.75
N GLU A 12 1.25 -11.21 1.86
CA GLU A 12 0.28 -11.57 0.81
C GLU A 12 -0.95 -10.64 0.78
N GLY A 13 -1.26 -9.92 1.87
CA GLY A 13 -2.41 -9.01 1.92
C GLY A 13 -2.31 -7.89 0.88
N HIS A 14 -1.21 -7.16 0.89
CA HIS A 14 -0.94 -6.07 -0.07
C HIS A 14 -0.84 -6.59 -1.51
N ASN A 15 -0.15 -7.72 -1.70
CA ASN A 15 -0.01 -8.34 -3.02
C ASN A 15 -1.35 -8.84 -3.57
N SER A 16 -2.23 -9.38 -2.72
CA SER A 16 -3.57 -9.80 -3.12
C SER A 16 -4.45 -8.62 -3.51
N CYS A 17 -4.36 -7.51 -2.77
CA CYS A 17 -5.03 -6.26 -3.09
C CYS A 17 -4.54 -5.70 -4.44
N ALA A 18 -3.23 -5.64 -4.67
CA ALA A 18 -2.64 -5.19 -5.93
C ALA A 18 -3.12 -6.03 -7.13
N LYS A 19 -3.13 -7.37 -6.98
CA LYS A 19 -3.63 -8.30 -8.00
C LYS A 19 -5.12 -8.10 -8.28
N ALA A 20 -5.94 -7.92 -7.24
CA ALA A 20 -7.38 -7.68 -7.38
C ALA A 20 -7.65 -6.36 -8.12
N LEU A 21 -6.94 -5.29 -7.79
CA LEU A 21 -7.00 -4.00 -8.49
C LEU A 21 -6.64 -4.17 -9.97
N LYS A 22 -5.52 -4.82 -10.27
CA LYS A 22 -5.09 -5.07 -11.65
C LYS A 22 -6.18 -5.77 -12.44
N ILE A 23 -6.70 -6.89 -11.93
CA ILE A 23 -7.79 -7.65 -12.58
C ILE A 23 -9.03 -6.78 -12.83
N ALA A 24 -9.44 -5.99 -11.83
CA ALA A 24 -10.62 -5.13 -11.94
C ALA A 24 -10.44 -4.00 -12.97
N MET A 25 -9.24 -3.44 -13.08
CA MET A 25 -8.91 -2.38 -14.03
C MET A 25 -8.75 -2.93 -15.45
N GLU A 26 -8.07 -4.06 -15.64
CA GLU A 26 -7.90 -4.69 -16.95
C GLU A 26 -9.24 -5.13 -17.57
N ARG A 27 -10.22 -5.53 -16.76
CA ARG A 27 -11.60 -5.78 -17.20
C ARG A 27 -12.31 -4.53 -17.74
N ARG A 28 -11.76 -3.35 -17.49
CA ARG A 28 -12.26 -2.04 -17.98
C ARG A 28 -11.34 -1.42 -19.04
N ASP A 29 -10.52 -2.25 -19.66
CA ASP A 29 -9.54 -1.84 -20.70
C ASP A 29 -8.53 -0.80 -20.19
N ILE A 30 -8.19 -0.85 -18.89
CA ILE A 30 -7.16 -0.04 -18.26
C ILE A 30 -5.91 -0.89 -18.10
N THR A 31 -4.82 -0.48 -18.75
CA THR A 31 -3.52 -1.17 -18.62
C THR A 31 -2.93 -0.95 -17.23
N CYS A 32 -2.54 -2.03 -16.55
CA CYS A 32 -1.97 -1.95 -15.21
C CYS A 32 -0.71 -2.80 -15.07
N ASP A 33 0.33 -2.18 -14.53
CA ASP A 33 1.55 -2.87 -14.10
C ASP A 33 1.61 -2.90 -12.57
N ILE A 34 2.04 -4.04 -12.01
CA ILE A 34 2.34 -4.15 -10.57
C ILE A 34 3.86 -4.20 -10.42
N GLN A 35 4.39 -3.35 -9.55
CA GLN A 35 5.82 -3.30 -9.26
C GLN A 35 6.07 -3.36 -7.76
N ASP A 36 7.02 -4.19 -7.35
CA ASP A 36 7.62 -4.12 -6.01
C ASP A 36 8.55 -2.92 -5.95
N THR A 37 8.22 -1.96 -5.10
CA THR A 37 8.93 -0.69 -4.99
C THR A 37 10.38 -0.88 -4.55
N LEU A 38 10.66 -1.83 -3.65
CA LEU A 38 11.99 -2.08 -3.16
C LEU A 38 12.84 -2.84 -4.18
N ALA A 39 12.23 -3.68 -5.01
CA ALA A 39 12.92 -4.38 -6.10
C ALA A 39 13.40 -3.43 -7.19
N LEU A 40 12.76 -2.28 -7.39
CA LEU A 40 13.25 -1.22 -8.27
C LEU A 40 14.60 -0.65 -7.85
N VAL A 41 14.91 -0.71 -6.54
CA VAL A 41 16.18 -0.24 -5.99
C VAL A 41 17.21 -1.37 -5.97
N SER A 42 16.82 -2.53 -5.46
CA SER A 42 17.64 -3.72 -5.35
C SER A 42 16.80 -4.93 -4.93
N ASP A 43 16.89 -6.03 -5.66
CA ASP A 43 16.27 -7.32 -5.31
C ASP A 43 16.72 -7.81 -3.92
N GLU A 44 17.96 -7.50 -3.54
CA GLU A 44 18.50 -7.86 -2.24
C GLU A 44 17.85 -7.03 -1.12
N LEU A 45 17.60 -5.73 -1.33
CA LEU A 45 16.91 -4.88 -0.37
C LEU A 45 15.46 -5.35 -0.18
N SER A 46 14.75 -5.65 -1.26
CA SER A 46 13.39 -6.19 -1.20
C SER A 46 13.34 -7.47 -0.38
N ARG A 47 14.23 -8.43 -0.64
CA ARG A 47 14.31 -9.69 0.11
C ARG A 47 14.66 -9.50 1.58
N ARG A 48 15.60 -8.60 1.90
CA ARG A 48 15.97 -8.30 3.30
C ARG A 48 14.82 -7.70 4.08
N VAL A 49 14.11 -6.75 3.49
CA VAL A 49 12.93 -6.12 4.11
C VAL A 49 11.80 -7.14 4.30
N ALA A 50 11.50 -7.95 3.28
CA ALA A 50 10.51 -9.02 3.38
C ALA A 50 10.83 -10.01 4.51
N ASN A 51 12.06 -10.48 4.60
CA ASN A 51 12.50 -11.41 5.65
C ASN A 51 12.43 -10.76 7.04
N ALA A 52 12.85 -9.51 7.20
CA ALA A 52 12.76 -8.79 8.44
C ALA A 52 11.30 -8.58 8.88
N TYR A 53 10.42 -8.25 7.94
CA TYR A 53 8.99 -8.10 8.18
C TYR A 53 8.36 -9.43 8.64
N VAL A 54 8.56 -10.51 7.89
CA VAL A 54 8.05 -11.86 8.26
C VAL A 54 8.58 -12.30 9.61
N SER A 55 9.86 -12.08 9.91
CA SER A 55 10.45 -12.41 11.21
C SER A 55 9.85 -11.58 12.35
N SER A 56 9.52 -10.32 12.10
CA SER A 56 8.91 -9.43 13.10
C SER A 56 7.44 -9.77 13.37
N THR A 57 6.70 -10.23 12.36
CA THR A 57 5.27 -10.59 12.49
C THR A 57 5.04 -11.90 13.24
N GLN A 58 6.06 -12.76 13.33
CA GLN A 58 5.98 -14.04 14.07
C GLN A 58 6.26 -13.93 15.58
N GLY A 59 6.50 -12.74 16.12
CA GLY A 59 6.84 -12.51 17.52
C GLY A 59 6.23 -11.27 18.15
N SER A 60 6.28 -11.19 19.49
CA SER A 60 5.84 -10.03 20.30
C SER A 60 6.54 -8.70 19.95
N LEU A 61 7.60 -8.76 19.15
CA LEU A 61 8.36 -7.60 18.71
C LEU A 61 7.54 -6.70 17.77
N PHE A 62 6.69 -7.29 16.92
CA PHE A 62 5.83 -6.53 16.00
C PHE A 62 4.82 -5.67 16.76
N GLU A 63 4.12 -6.25 17.75
CA GLU A 63 3.23 -5.46 18.61
C GLU A 63 3.95 -4.31 19.32
N THR A 64 5.19 -4.55 19.75
CA THR A 64 6.00 -3.53 20.44
C THR A 64 6.42 -2.43 19.49
N VAL A 65 6.92 -2.75 18.29
CA VAL A 65 7.30 -1.77 17.28
C VAL A 65 6.09 -0.98 16.78
N TYR A 66 4.94 -1.66 16.59
CA TYR A 66 3.69 -1.02 16.16
C TYR A 66 3.13 -0.08 17.25
N LYS A 67 3.14 -0.52 18.52
CA LYS A 67 2.72 0.31 19.66
C LYS A 67 3.67 1.48 19.91
N ILE A 68 5.00 1.26 19.83
CA ILE A 68 6.00 2.32 19.97
C ILE A 68 5.90 3.29 18.78
N GLY A 69 5.78 2.78 17.55
CA GLY A 69 5.61 3.60 16.36
C GLY A 69 4.35 4.47 16.43
N GLY A 70 3.21 3.91 16.86
CA GLY A 70 1.98 4.66 17.11
C GLY A 70 2.15 5.71 18.22
N PHE A 71 2.74 5.33 19.35
CA PHE A 71 2.98 6.26 20.48
C PHE A 71 3.97 7.38 20.11
N VAL A 72 4.98 7.09 19.32
CA VAL A 72 5.97 8.07 18.81
C VAL A 72 5.32 8.98 17.79
N SER A 73 4.53 8.43 16.86
CA SER A 73 3.76 9.21 15.87
C SER A 73 2.78 10.20 16.52
N ASP A 74 2.14 9.82 17.64
CA ASP A 74 1.17 10.67 18.34
C ASP A 74 1.81 11.77 19.21
N LYS A 75 3.11 11.65 19.53
CA LYS A 75 3.78 12.57 20.48
C LYS A 75 4.91 13.40 19.89
N ILE A 76 5.42 13.06 18.72
CA ILE A 76 6.54 13.77 18.12
C ILE A 76 6.04 14.50 16.88
N ASP A 77 6.11 15.82 16.96
CA ASP A 77 5.91 16.75 15.84
C ASP A 77 7.07 16.63 14.83
N PHE A 78 7.31 15.39 14.38
CA PHE A 78 8.26 15.11 13.31
C PHE A 78 7.53 15.28 11.99
N HIS A 79 7.75 16.40 11.33
CA HIS A 79 7.33 16.60 9.94
C HIS A 79 7.92 15.58 8.96
N GLN A 80 8.83 14.72 9.42
CA GLN A 80 9.46 13.67 8.61
C GLN A 80 9.99 12.56 9.51
N SER A 81 9.37 11.38 9.46
CA SER A 81 9.86 10.20 10.17
C SER A 81 11.14 9.63 9.54
N ILE A 82 11.80 8.71 10.27
CA ILE A 82 12.91 7.93 9.72
C ILE A 82 12.42 7.09 8.52
N ILE A 83 11.16 6.62 8.55
CA ILE A 83 10.54 5.86 7.47
C ILE A 83 10.45 6.71 6.22
N TYR A 84 9.94 7.94 6.32
CA TYR A 84 9.95 8.90 5.22
C TYR A 84 11.37 9.16 4.69
N GLY A 85 12.35 9.38 5.58
CA GLY A 85 13.73 9.63 5.21
C GLY A 85 14.36 8.50 4.38
N VAL A 86 14.13 7.24 4.79
CA VAL A 86 14.60 6.05 4.04
C VAL A 86 13.91 5.93 2.69
N ASN A 87 12.58 6.09 2.65
CA ASN A 87 11.83 5.95 1.40
C ASN A 87 12.11 7.08 0.40
N ARG A 88 12.49 8.27 0.88
CA ARG A 88 12.94 9.37 0.03
C ARG A 88 14.21 9.03 -0.76
N LEU A 89 15.09 8.15 -0.26
CA LEU A 89 16.35 7.84 -0.91
C LEU A 89 16.19 7.21 -2.30
N TYR A 90 15.11 6.47 -2.54
CA TYR A 90 14.83 5.85 -3.84
C TYR A 90 13.74 6.56 -4.66
N ALA A 91 13.22 7.68 -4.17
CA ALA A 91 12.15 8.41 -4.85
C ALA A 91 12.54 8.81 -6.28
N ASN A 92 13.78 9.24 -6.51
CA ASN A 92 14.25 9.60 -7.85
C ASN A 92 14.25 8.41 -8.82
N THR A 93 14.70 7.23 -8.39
CA THR A 93 14.63 6.00 -9.21
C THR A 93 13.19 5.67 -9.57
N LEU A 94 12.27 5.82 -8.61
CA LEU A 94 10.85 5.62 -8.83
C LEU A 94 10.27 6.66 -9.81
N TYR A 95 10.69 7.92 -9.71
CA TYR A 95 10.29 8.98 -10.64
C TYR A 95 10.72 8.67 -12.08
N GLU A 96 11.98 8.27 -12.28
CA GLU A 96 12.49 7.90 -13.59
C GLU A 96 11.70 6.72 -14.17
N TYR A 97 11.42 5.70 -13.37
CA TYR A 97 10.61 4.56 -13.78
C TYR A 97 9.19 4.97 -14.22
N ILE A 98 8.53 5.84 -13.43
CA ILE A 98 7.18 6.34 -13.74
C ILE A 98 7.19 7.13 -15.06
N ARG A 99 8.12 8.05 -15.22
CA ARG A 99 8.27 8.90 -16.40
C ARG A 99 8.57 8.08 -17.66
N ASP A 100 9.56 7.19 -17.59
CA ASP A 100 10.06 6.45 -18.75
C ASP A 100 9.05 5.43 -19.27
N ASN A 101 8.15 4.96 -18.38
CA ASN A 101 7.06 4.07 -18.75
C ASN A 101 5.73 4.81 -19.03
N ALA A 102 5.70 6.14 -18.94
CA ALA A 102 4.56 6.99 -19.25
C ALA A 102 3.27 6.57 -18.52
N TYR A 103 3.33 6.42 -17.20
CA TYR A 103 2.14 6.13 -16.40
C TYR A 103 1.28 7.38 -16.21
N ASP A 104 -0.04 7.19 -16.30
CA ASP A 104 -1.05 8.24 -16.14
C ASP A 104 -1.48 8.43 -14.68
N ALA A 105 -1.30 7.41 -13.83
CA ALA A 105 -1.61 7.44 -12.40
C ALA A 105 -0.80 6.40 -11.63
N VAL A 106 -0.66 6.60 -10.32
CA VAL A 106 -0.01 5.65 -9.40
C VAL A 106 -0.94 5.28 -8.25
N VAL A 107 -1.03 3.99 -7.97
CA VAL A 107 -1.76 3.42 -6.84
C VAL A 107 -0.78 2.73 -5.90
N CYS A 108 -0.66 3.21 -4.68
CA CYS A 108 0.12 2.57 -3.62
C CYS A 108 -0.79 1.65 -2.80
N VAL A 109 -0.36 0.42 -2.55
CA VAL A 109 -1.05 -0.50 -1.63
C VAL A 109 -0.23 -0.76 -0.36
N HIS A 110 0.87 -0.04 -0.17
CA HIS A 110 1.76 -0.15 0.98
C HIS A 110 2.32 1.24 1.37
N LEU A 111 2.68 1.41 2.65
CA LEU A 111 3.20 2.68 3.17
C LEU A 111 4.49 3.14 2.48
N PHE A 112 5.44 2.22 2.24
CA PHE A 112 6.75 2.59 1.68
C PHE A 112 6.66 3.31 0.32
N PRO A 113 5.95 2.79 -0.68
CA PRO A 113 5.74 3.55 -1.91
C PRO A 113 4.96 4.85 -1.69
N ALA A 114 4.01 4.90 -0.76
CA ALA A 114 3.28 6.12 -0.46
C ALA A 114 4.19 7.23 0.08
N GLU A 115 5.18 6.89 0.91
CA GLU A 115 6.20 7.82 1.39
C GLU A 115 7.11 8.31 0.27
N ALA A 116 7.56 7.43 -0.62
CA ALA A 116 8.37 7.82 -1.76
C ALA A 116 7.59 8.74 -2.71
N MET A 117 6.30 8.45 -2.98
CA MET A 117 5.42 9.31 -3.76
C MET A 117 5.21 10.67 -3.10
N THR A 118 5.08 10.70 -1.78
CA THR A 118 4.99 11.94 -0.99
C THR A 118 6.24 12.81 -1.19
N ALA A 119 7.43 12.19 -1.18
CA ALA A 119 8.66 12.91 -1.44
C ALA A 119 8.71 13.52 -2.84
N LEU A 120 8.23 12.80 -3.86
CA LEU A 120 8.15 13.31 -5.24
C LEU A 120 7.17 14.48 -5.37
N ARG A 121 6.02 14.41 -4.70
CA ARG A 121 5.02 15.47 -4.70
C ARG A 121 5.51 16.73 -4.00
N ARG A 122 6.09 16.61 -2.81
CA ARG A 122 6.67 17.74 -2.06
C ARG A 122 7.79 18.45 -2.81
N ASN A 123 8.50 17.74 -3.67
CA ASN A 123 9.53 18.30 -4.54
C ASN A 123 8.99 18.77 -5.91
N GLU A 124 7.67 18.79 -6.10
CA GLU A 124 6.99 19.18 -7.35
C GLU A 124 7.44 18.39 -8.59
N MET A 125 8.00 17.21 -8.39
CA MET A 125 8.50 16.36 -9.48
C MET A 125 7.38 15.58 -10.17
N LEU A 126 6.28 15.28 -9.44
CA LEU A 126 5.20 14.44 -9.94
C LEU A 126 3.86 15.19 -9.92
N ARG A 127 3.14 15.14 -11.07
CA ARG A 127 1.83 15.80 -11.25
C ARG A 127 0.70 14.85 -11.65
N ILE A 128 0.98 13.55 -11.76
CA ILE A 128 -0.06 12.56 -12.05
C ILE A 128 -0.81 12.18 -10.77
N PRO A 129 -2.10 11.77 -10.87
CA PRO A 129 -2.90 11.37 -9.73
C PRO A 129 -2.27 10.23 -8.93
N THR A 130 -2.36 10.33 -7.62
CA THR A 130 -1.79 9.36 -6.67
C THR A 130 -2.84 8.88 -5.67
N TYR A 131 -2.90 7.58 -5.45
CA TYR A 131 -3.87 6.93 -4.58
C TYR A 131 -3.18 6.03 -3.58
N PHE A 132 -3.68 5.99 -2.34
CA PHE A 132 -3.31 4.98 -1.38
C PHE A 132 -4.52 4.09 -1.08
N VAL A 133 -4.41 2.80 -1.36
CA VAL A 133 -5.43 1.81 -1.03
C VAL A 133 -5.03 1.08 0.24
N MET A 134 -5.76 1.36 1.32
CA MET A 134 -5.52 0.79 2.64
C MET A 134 -6.03 -0.64 2.71
N THR A 135 -5.24 -1.52 3.33
CA THR A 135 -5.59 -2.93 3.58
C THR A 135 -5.84 -3.22 5.06
N ASP A 136 -5.59 -2.23 5.93
CA ASP A 136 -5.77 -2.33 7.37
C ASP A 136 -7.07 -1.64 7.81
N TYR A 137 -7.78 -2.23 8.78
CA TYR A 137 -8.99 -1.66 9.40
C TYR A 137 -8.64 -0.66 10.52
N THR A 138 -7.59 0.14 10.31
CA THR A 138 -7.16 1.22 11.19
C THR A 138 -6.26 2.17 10.41
N CYS A 139 -6.13 3.41 10.87
CA CYS A 139 -5.14 4.34 10.36
C CYS A 139 -3.76 3.94 10.90
N ILE A 140 -2.94 3.35 10.05
CA ILE A 140 -1.61 2.87 10.41
C ILE A 140 -0.67 4.01 10.82
N PRO A 141 0.33 3.77 11.67
CA PRO A 141 1.36 4.74 12.01
C PRO A 141 2.03 5.30 10.75
N PHE A 142 2.43 6.57 10.80
CA PHE A 142 3.09 7.32 9.72
C PHE A 142 2.24 7.59 8.46
N LEU A 143 1.02 7.02 8.34
CA LEU A 143 0.12 7.38 7.25
C LEU A 143 -0.15 8.89 7.17
N PRO A 144 -0.38 9.61 8.28
CA PRO A 144 -0.66 11.05 8.24
C PRO A 144 0.47 11.93 7.71
N GLU A 145 1.70 11.44 7.67
CA GLU A 145 2.82 12.18 7.06
C GLU A 145 2.85 12.05 5.53
N THR A 146 2.09 11.11 4.96
CA THR A 146 1.97 10.97 3.50
C THR A 146 1.10 12.09 2.90
N ASP A 147 1.38 12.46 1.65
CA ASP A 147 0.61 13.46 0.89
C ASP A 147 0.26 12.93 -0.50
N LEU A 148 -0.81 12.16 -0.57
CA LEU A 148 -1.38 11.65 -1.81
C LEU A 148 -2.69 12.36 -2.12
N ASP A 149 -3.23 12.17 -3.34
CA ASP A 149 -4.48 12.83 -3.73
C ASP A 149 -5.68 12.19 -3.06
N TYR A 150 -5.69 10.85 -2.93
CA TYR A 150 -6.80 10.10 -2.32
C TYR A 150 -6.32 8.94 -1.46
N TYR A 151 -7.07 8.69 -0.38
CA TYR A 151 -6.91 7.56 0.53
C TYR A 151 -8.16 6.69 0.48
N ILE A 152 -8.05 5.53 -0.16
CA ILE A 152 -9.12 4.55 -0.25
C ILE A 152 -9.08 3.71 1.02
N ILE A 153 -10.11 3.83 1.88
CA ILE A 153 -10.16 3.14 3.16
C ILE A 153 -11.19 2.02 3.18
N PRO A 154 -11.03 1.01 4.07
CA PRO A 154 -11.88 -0.17 4.10
C PRO A 154 -13.35 0.09 4.39
N HIS A 155 -13.69 1.08 5.22
CA HIS A 155 -15.05 1.30 5.66
C HIS A 155 -15.30 2.73 6.15
N GLU A 156 -16.52 3.24 5.99
CA GLU A 156 -16.92 4.58 6.41
C GLU A 156 -16.77 4.85 7.92
N HIS A 157 -16.92 3.83 8.76
CA HIS A 157 -16.72 3.94 10.21
C HIS A 157 -15.29 4.33 10.61
N LEU A 158 -14.33 4.21 9.71
CA LEU A 158 -12.93 4.58 9.96
C LEU A 158 -12.63 6.04 9.64
N ILE A 159 -13.54 6.78 8.97
CA ILE A 159 -13.29 8.15 8.51
C ILE A 159 -12.82 9.03 9.68
N GLU A 160 -13.54 8.99 10.82
CA GLU A 160 -13.22 9.85 11.95
C GLU A 160 -11.84 9.54 12.53
N GLU A 161 -11.46 8.26 12.65
CA GLU A 161 -10.12 7.86 13.09
C GLU A 161 -9.03 8.42 12.20
N PHE A 162 -9.22 8.37 10.87
CA PHE A 162 -8.24 8.91 9.92
C PHE A 162 -8.15 10.43 10.01
N VAL A 163 -9.28 11.12 10.15
CA VAL A 163 -9.33 12.58 10.31
C VAL A 163 -8.67 13.03 11.63
N GLU A 164 -8.96 12.37 12.74
CA GLU A 164 -8.37 12.65 14.04
C GLU A 164 -6.84 12.47 14.03
N LYS A 165 -6.34 11.55 13.20
CA LYS A 165 -4.90 11.33 13.00
C LYS A 165 -4.28 12.26 11.97
N GLY A 166 -5.04 13.14 11.32
CA GLY A 166 -4.52 14.20 10.46
C GLY A 166 -4.68 13.98 8.95
N VAL A 167 -5.37 12.92 8.51
CA VAL A 167 -5.68 12.73 7.08
C VAL A 167 -6.82 13.67 6.68
N PRO A 168 -6.67 14.51 5.63
CA PRO A 168 -7.73 15.43 5.20
C PRO A 168 -8.99 14.66 4.77
N ARG A 169 -10.14 15.03 5.34
CA ARG A 169 -11.42 14.34 5.09
C ARG A 169 -11.80 14.29 3.62
N GLU A 170 -11.54 15.35 2.88
CA GLU A 170 -11.85 15.46 1.45
C GLU A 170 -11.03 14.52 0.56
N LYS A 171 -9.94 13.98 1.09
CA LYS A 171 -9.10 12.99 0.40
C LYS A 171 -9.48 11.54 0.73
N ILE A 172 -10.39 11.31 1.71
CA ILE A 172 -10.77 9.98 2.18
C ILE A 172 -11.94 9.44 1.36
N VAL A 173 -11.79 8.21 0.83
CA VAL A 173 -12.82 7.52 0.03
C VAL A 173 -13.08 6.13 0.62
N PRO A 174 -14.21 5.89 1.32
CA PRO A 174 -14.51 4.65 2.04
C PRO A 174 -15.25 3.65 1.13
N ILE A 175 -14.53 2.95 0.25
CA ILE A 175 -15.14 2.02 -0.73
C ILE A 175 -14.75 0.56 -0.55
N GLY A 176 -13.96 0.22 0.46
CA GLY A 176 -13.60 -1.17 0.77
C GLY A 176 -12.21 -1.57 0.31
N ILE A 177 -11.80 -2.77 0.75
CA ILE A 177 -10.55 -3.40 0.32
C ILE A 177 -10.82 -4.15 -1.00
N PRO A 178 -10.02 -3.91 -2.05
CA PRO A 178 -10.14 -4.66 -3.30
C PRO A 178 -9.94 -6.16 -3.11
N VAL A 179 -10.89 -6.95 -3.64
CA VAL A 179 -10.85 -8.40 -3.62
C VAL A 179 -11.14 -8.96 -5.02
N ASP A 180 -10.59 -10.12 -5.32
CA ASP A 180 -10.91 -10.81 -6.57
C ASP A 180 -12.31 -11.42 -6.47
N GLU A 181 -13.31 -10.74 -7.06
CA GLU A 181 -14.72 -11.13 -7.03
C GLU A 181 -14.95 -12.56 -7.51
N GLN A 182 -14.16 -13.07 -8.46
CA GLN A 182 -14.34 -14.43 -8.98
C GLN A 182 -14.11 -15.49 -7.91
N LYS A 183 -13.18 -15.26 -6.99
CA LYS A 183 -12.90 -16.17 -5.88
C LYS A 183 -14.06 -16.25 -4.87
N PHE A 184 -14.89 -15.21 -4.79
CA PHE A 184 -16.00 -15.14 -3.84
C PHE A 184 -17.36 -15.46 -4.47
N THR A 185 -17.51 -15.34 -5.79
CA THR A 185 -18.76 -15.63 -6.49
C THR A 185 -18.89 -17.09 -6.88
N THR A 186 -17.78 -17.84 -7.01
CA THR A 186 -17.80 -19.28 -7.32
C THR A 186 -18.18 -20.07 -6.07
N ARG A 187 -19.46 -20.45 -5.96
CA ARG A 187 -19.93 -21.35 -4.90
C ARG A 187 -19.44 -22.77 -5.19
N VAL A 188 -18.42 -23.21 -4.50
CA VAL A 188 -17.98 -24.61 -4.50
C VAL A 188 -18.83 -25.38 -3.47
N PRO A 189 -19.44 -26.52 -3.83
CA PRO A 189 -20.13 -27.39 -2.88
C PRO A 189 -19.20 -27.80 -1.73
N LYS A 190 -19.72 -27.85 -0.49
CA LYS A 190 -18.91 -28.17 0.71
C LYS A 190 -18.10 -29.46 0.59
N SER A 191 -18.66 -30.48 -0.09
CA SER A 191 -17.97 -31.76 -0.35
C SER A 191 -16.72 -31.57 -1.23
N GLN A 192 -16.85 -30.79 -2.30
CA GLN A 192 -15.76 -30.50 -3.22
C GLN A 192 -14.71 -29.59 -2.60
N ALA A 193 -15.10 -28.61 -1.80
CA ALA A 193 -14.17 -27.74 -1.06
C ALA A 193 -13.35 -28.55 -0.05
N ARG A 194 -13.96 -29.51 0.65
CA ARG A 194 -13.25 -30.40 1.58
C ARG A 194 -12.23 -31.29 0.87
N GLN A 195 -12.59 -31.82 -0.31
CA GLN A 195 -11.69 -32.66 -1.09
C GLN A 195 -10.46 -31.86 -1.56
N GLN A 196 -10.64 -30.65 -2.05
CA GLN A 196 -9.54 -29.77 -2.48
C GLN A 196 -8.60 -29.39 -1.32
N LEU A 197 -9.11 -29.26 -0.09
CA LEU A 197 -8.30 -28.96 1.10
C LEU A 197 -7.53 -30.18 1.64
N THR A 198 -7.93 -31.40 1.28
CA THR A 198 -7.24 -32.64 1.69
C THR A 198 -6.19 -33.10 0.67
N GLU A 199 -6.22 -32.57 -0.55
CA GLU A 199 -5.29 -32.89 -1.64
C GLU A 199 -4.15 -31.84 -1.79
N SER A 200 -4.19 -30.75 -0.99
CA SER A 200 -3.19 -29.69 -0.93
C SER A 200 -2.28 -29.85 0.29
#